data_ca11a4791145b7e71564f7b4e0a16335
#
_entry.id   ca11a4791145b7e71564f7b4e0a16335
#
_cell.length_a   1.000
_cell.length_b   1.000
_cell.length_c   1.000
_cell.angle_alpha   90.00
_cell.angle_beta   90.00
_cell.angle_gamma   90.00
#
_symmetry.space_group_name_H-M   'P 1'
#
loop_
_entity.id
_entity.type
_entity.pdbx_description
1 polymer ?
#
loop_
_entity_poly.entity_id
_entity_poly.type
_entity_poly.pdbx_seq_one_letter_code
_entity_poly.pdbx_strand_id
1 'polypeptide(L)'
;MDKIERAVDDIRRKWAPDGRLAVFDISVGQNVGAQQAAPLLVGVTTSRDARDALRRLAGETRLSEKIQLIPDGAVAPAAVVTAALAPLLGEPRVAAPRVSEVLHGEVLDVLEGRDDWLRVRAPDGYIAWLNVGYVATGPTDWAEDWAERATARSLSADILTTDGRRRLPTGARVALRRGVVELADGQRGAVAAGSVRREQELRVEARHLALPELAQKWYAGAPYLWGGRTEWGIDCSGLVQAVCGTRGIKLPRDTDQQFGQGKEIAPASDGAGFEAGDLLFFTERGRVSHVAFWAGAGRIVHSALSRGGVGGDHLFGDEPRMMRLRESLVGVRRFR
;
A
#
# COMPACT_ATOMS: atom_id res chain seq x y z
N MET A 1 16.56 -17.48 -28.17
CA MET A 1 16.31 -16.59 -27.07
C MET A 1 14.86 -16.06 -27.08
N ASP A 2 14.42 -15.43 -28.12
CA ASP A 2 13.02 -14.87 -28.24
C ASP A 2 11.87 -15.80 -27.87
N LYS A 3 11.97 -17.11 -28.19
CA LYS A 3 10.88 -18.07 -27.89
C LYS A 3 10.80 -18.41 -26.40
N ILE A 4 11.94 -18.47 -25.71
CA ILE A 4 12.01 -18.76 -24.27
C ILE A 4 11.55 -17.54 -23.48
N GLU A 5 12.01 -16.35 -23.85
CA GLU A 5 11.61 -15.09 -23.22
C GLU A 5 10.10 -14.86 -23.33
N ARG A 6 9.49 -15.15 -24.48
CA ARG A 6 8.03 -15.11 -24.66
C ARG A 6 7.32 -16.12 -23.75
N ALA A 7 7.82 -17.34 -23.64
CA ALA A 7 7.22 -18.35 -22.77
C ALA A 7 7.32 -17.95 -21.29
N VAL A 8 8.44 -17.36 -20.86
CA VAL A 8 8.61 -16.79 -19.50
C VAL A 8 7.63 -15.65 -19.26
N ASP A 9 7.44 -14.75 -20.23
CA ASP A 9 6.47 -13.66 -20.16
C ASP A 9 5.01 -14.16 -20.10
N ASP A 10 4.68 -15.23 -20.82
CA ASP A 10 3.35 -15.87 -20.75
C ASP A 10 3.09 -16.46 -19.35
N ILE A 11 4.10 -17.09 -18.75
CA ILE A 11 4.05 -17.61 -17.38
C ILE A 11 3.84 -16.44 -16.39
N ARG A 12 4.59 -15.34 -16.55
CA ARG A 12 4.43 -14.13 -15.72
C ARG A 12 3.02 -13.58 -15.82
N ARG A 13 2.50 -13.37 -17.04
CA ARG A 13 1.13 -12.86 -17.26
C ARG A 13 0.06 -13.74 -16.63
N LYS A 14 0.26 -15.04 -16.61
CA LYS A 14 -0.69 -15.99 -16.06
C LYS A 14 -0.66 -16.08 -14.53
N TRP A 15 0.53 -16.11 -13.92
CA TRP A 15 0.73 -16.50 -12.53
C TRP A 15 1.23 -15.39 -11.60
N ALA A 16 1.70 -14.29 -12.16
CA ALA A 16 2.17 -13.09 -11.47
C ALA A 16 1.90 -11.82 -12.29
N PRO A 17 0.62 -11.56 -12.67
CA PRO A 17 0.27 -10.47 -13.59
C PRO A 17 0.51 -9.08 -13.01
N ASP A 18 0.44 -8.92 -11.69
CA ASP A 18 0.69 -7.67 -10.98
C ASP A 18 1.94 -7.79 -10.12
N GLY A 19 3.02 -7.13 -10.56
CA GLY A 19 4.30 -7.12 -9.86
C GLY A 19 4.27 -6.41 -8.50
N ARG A 20 3.19 -5.69 -8.18
CA ARG A 20 2.96 -5.06 -6.87
C ARG A 20 2.46 -6.06 -5.83
N LEU A 21 1.90 -7.21 -6.28
CA LEU A 21 1.28 -8.23 -5.42
C LEU A 21 2.01 -9.57 -5.46
N ALA A 22 2.83 -9.80 -6.48
CA ALA A 22 3.61 -11.02 -6.63
C ALA A 22 5.00 -10.70 -7.21
N VAL A 23 6.02 -11.33 -6.65
CA VAL A 23 7.38 -11.25 -7.20
C VAL A 23 7.52 -12.24 -8.36
N PHE A 24 8.07 -11.77 -9.47
CA PHE A 24 8.46 -12.58 -10.61
C PHE A 24 9.70 -11.95 -11.26
N ASP A 25 10.86 -12.15 -10.63
CA ASP A 25 12.15 -11.63 -11.08
C ASP A 25 12.93 -12.79 -11.71
N ILE A 26 12.57 -13.15 -12.95
CA ILE A 26 13.17 -14.25 -13.71
C ILE A 26 13.89 -13.69 -14.92
N SER A 27 15.13 -14.13 -15.11
CA SER A 27 15.94 -13.80 -16.26
C SER A 27 16.44 -15.05 -16.99
N VAL A 28 16.68 -14.90 -18.30
CA VAL A 28 17.37 -15.89 -19.13
C VAL A 28 18.84 -15.49 -19.18
N GLY A 29 19.68 -16.22 -18.44
CA GLY A 29 21.13 -16.02 -18.38
C GLY A 29 21.89 -17.08 -19.15
N GLN A 30 23.22 -17.02 -19.06
CA GLN A 30 24.13 -18.08 -19.52
C GLN A 30 24.88 -18.63 -18.31
N ASN A 31 25.07 -19.94 -18.30
CA ASN A 31 25.84 -20.59 -17.25
C ASN A 31 27.36 -20.41 -17.57
N VAL A 32 28.01 -19.47 -16.90
CA VAL A 32 29.42 -19.08 -17.09
C VAL A 32 30.38 -20.06 -16.41
N GLY A 33 30.11 -21.33 -16.35
CA GLY A 33 30.96 -22.33 -15.69
C GLY A 33 30.93 -23.71 -16.35
N ALA A 34 30.09 -23.90 -17.37
CA ALA A 34 30.02 -25.16 -18.11
C ALA A 34 30.98 -25.12 -19.32
N GLN A 35 31.49 -26.29 -19.72
CA GLN A 35 32.34 -26.43 -20.92
C GLN A 35 31.67 -25.92 -22.22
N GLN A 36 30.36 -25.71 -22.22
CA GLN A 36 29.60 -24.99 -23.24
C GLN A 36 28.57 -24.08 -22.51
N ALA A 37 28.49 -22.82 -22.95
CA ALA A 37 27.54 -21.84 -22.43
C ALA A 37 26.09 -22.31 -22.72
N ALA A 38 25.46 -22.99 -21.74
CA ALA A 38 24.08 -23.41 -21.84
C ALA A 38 23.17 -22.30 -21.25
N PRO A 39 22.04 -21.98 -21.88
CA PRO A 39 21.11 -21.01 -21.30
C PRO A 39 20.54 -21.52 -20.00
N LEU A 40 20.34 -20.57 -19.06
CA LEU A 40 19.92 -20.80 -17.68
C LEU A 40 18.73 -19.91 -17.34
N LEU A 41 17.66 -20.48 -16.77
CA LEU A 41 16.61 -19.70 -16.10
C LEU A 41 17.03 -19.46 -14.65
N VAL A 42 17.11 -18.19 -14.24
CA VAL A 42 17.53 -17.82 -12.89
C VAL A 42 16.67 -16.72 -12.33
N GLY A 43 16.38 -16.79 -11.02
CA GLY A 43 15.68 -15.74 -10.33
C GLY A 43 14.77 -16.23 -9.21
N VAL A 44 13.87 -15.34 -8.78
CA VAL A 44 12.98 -15.58 -7.65
C VAL A 44 11.52 -15.32 -8.02
N THR A 45 10.62 -16.04 -7.37
CA THR A 45 9.16 -15.80 -7.47
C THR A 45 8.46 -16.14 -6.15
N THR A 46 7.34 -15.46 -5.87
CA THR A 46 6.44 -15.81 -4.77
C THR A 46 5.37 -16.84 -5.19
N SER A 47 5.22 -17.10 -6.50
CA SER A 47 4.20 -18.00 -7.04
C SER A 47 4.75 -19.42 -7.23
N ARG A 48 4.18 -20.40 -6.51
CA ARG A 48 4.50 -21.82 -6.70
C ARG A 48 4.17 -22.29 -8.11
N ASP A 49 2.99 -21.87 -8.63
CA ASP A 49 2.54 -22.27 -9.96
C ASP A 49 3.46 -21.70 -11.06
N ALA A 50 3.92 -20.45 -10.89
CA ALA A 50 4.90 -19.86 -11.80
C ALA A 50 6.23 -20.64 -11.79
N ARG A 51 6.75 -20.96 -10.59
CA ARG A 51 7.97 -21.75 -10.45
C ARG A 51 7.85 -23.12 -11.12
N ASP A 52 6.73 -23.82 -10.87
CA ASP A 52 6.51 -25.14 -11.42
C ASP A 52 6.31 -25.11 -12.95
N ALA A 53 5.69 -24.05 -13.49
CA ALA A 53 5.60 -23.82 -14.94
C ALA A 53 6.98 -23.53 -15.56
N LEU A 54 7.82 -22.72 -14.91
CA LEU A 54 9.18 -22.43 -15.35
C LEU A 54 10.07 -23.69 -15.32
N ARG A 55 9.91 -24.56 -14.32
CA ARG A 55 10.62 -25.85 -14.27
C ARG A 55 10.21 -26.78 -15.40
N ARG A 56 8.93 -26.86 -15.74
CA ARG A 56 8.47 -27.61 -16.91
C ARG A 56 9.06 -27.05 -18.19
N LEU A 57 9.02 -25.72 -18.37
CA LEU A 57 9.63 -25.05 -19.53
C LEU A 57 11.11 -25.38 -19.64
N ALA A 58 11.86 -25.34 -18.52
CA ALA A 58 13.28 -25.68 -18.51
C ALA A 58 13.52 -27.14 -18.92
N GLY A 59 12.73 -28.09 -18.44
CA GLY A 59 12.81 -29.50 -18.83
C GLY A 59 12.52 -29.72 -20.31
N GLU A 60 11.46 -29.13 -20.85
CA GLU A 60 11.05 -29.24 -22.25
C GLU A 60 12.10 -28.63 -23.23
N THR A 61 12.74 -27.55 -22.80
CA THR A 61 13.73 -26.81 -23.57
C THR A 61 15.18 -27.24 -23.28
N ARG A 62 15.39 -28.19 -22.38
CA ARG A 62 16.69 -28.65 -21.88
C ARG A 62 17.57 -27.52 -21.34
N LEU A 63 16.94 -26.56 -20.65
CA LEU A 63 17.64 -25.49 -19.94
C LEU A 63 17.99 -25.91 -18.51
N SER A 64 19.09 -25.38 -17.99
CA SER A 64 19.32 -25.38 -16.55
C SER A 64 18.37 -24.38 -15.86
N GLU A 65 18.00 -24.63 -14.59
CA GLU A 65 17.20 -23.69 -13.81
C GLU A 65 17.76 -23.50 -12.41
N LYS A 66 17.71 -22.26 -11.92
CA LYS A 66 17.97 -21.85 -10.53
C LYS A 66 16.87 -20.89 -10.11
N ILE A 67 15.66 -21.41 -9.96
CA ILE A 67 14.45 -20.64 -9.62
C ILE A 67 14.10 -20.91 -8.17
N GLN A 68 14.21 -19.86 -7.36
CA GLN A 68 13.94 -19.90 -5.94
C GLN A 68 12.51 -19.42 -5.66
N LEU A 69 11.81 -20.12 -4.79
CA LEU A 69 10.53 -19.67 -4.23
C LEU A 69 10.83 -18.86 -2.97
N ILE A 70 10.33 -17.63 -2.89
CA ILE A 70 10.46 -16.78 -1.71
C ILE A 70 9.09 -16.57 -1.02
N PRO A 71 9.06 -16.48 0.33
CA PRO A 71 10.19 -16.59 1.24
C PRO A 71 10.76 -18.03 1.28
N ASP A 72 12.08 -18.11 1.45
CA ASP A 72 12.81 -19.41 1.55
C ASP A 72 13.27 -19.75 2.96
N GLY A 73 12.98 -18.88 3.93
CA GLY A 73 13.38 -19.03 5.32
C GLY A 73 14.80 -18.53 5.64
N ALA A 74 15.50 -17.93 4.69
CA ALA A 74 16.85 -17.38 4.90
C ALA A 74 16.87 -16.13 5.80
N VAL A 75 15.72 -15.44 5.93
CA VAL A 75 15.54 -14.26 6.80
C VAL A 75 14.41 -14.49 7.79
N ALA A 76 14.36 -13.70 8.86
CA ALA A 76 13.24 -13.71 9.79
C ALA A 76 11.92 -13.45 9.03
N PRO A 77 10.86 -14.26 9.25
CA PRO A 77 9.66 -14.26 8.40
C PRO A 77 8.78 -13.03 8.56
N ALA A 78 8.94 -12.27 9.66
CA ALA A 78 8.10 -11.12 9.96
C ALA A 78 8.91 -9.90 10.36
N ALA A 79 8.35 -8.73 10.12
CA ALA A 79 8.86 -7.46 10.61
C ALA A 79 7.72 -6.60 11.18
N VAL A 80 8.04 -5.77 12.18
CA VAL A 80 7.14 -4.77 12.75
C VAL A 80 7.77 -3.39 12.60
N VAL A 81 7.03 -2.42 12.10
CA VAL A 81 7.53 -1.06 11.89
C VAL A 81 7.71 -0.37 13.23
N THR A 82 8.95 -0.01 13.57
CA THR A 82 9.33 0.69 14.83
C THR A 82 9.49 2.19 14.63
N ALA A 83 9.83 2.64 13.42
CA ALA A 83 9.83 4.05 13.06
C ALA A 83 8.40 4.62 13.05
N ALA A 84 8.23 5.93 13.07
CA ALA A 84 6.92 6.58 12.95
C ALA A 84 6.21 6.19 11.65
N LEU A 85 6.96 6.17 10.56
CA LEU A 85 6.62 5.60 9.26
C LEU A 85 7.88 5.16 8.53
N ALA A 86 7.74 4.25 7.55
CA ALA A 86 8.83 3.83 6.68
C ALA A 86 8.39 3.91 5.22
N PRO A 87 9.20 4.52 4.33
CA PRO A 87 8.93 4.51 2.90
C PRO A 87 9.11 3.10 2.33
N LEU A 88 8.17 2.68 1.51
CA LEU A 88 8.30 1.52 0.65
C LEU A 88 8.80 1.98 -0.72
N LEU A 89 9.90 1.41 -1.17
CA LEU A 89 10.62 1.81 -2.38
C LEU A 89 10.52 0.70 -3.46
N GLY A 90 10.54 1.11 -4.71
CA GLY A 90 10.49 0.17 -5.84
C GLY A 90 11.75 -0.69 -5.99
N GLU A 91 12.89 -0.23 -5.44
CA GLU A 91 14.19 -0.91 -5.51
C GLU A 91 14.94 -0.77 -4.18
N PRO A 92 15.90 -1.68 -3.84
CA PRO A 92 16.66 -1.64 -2.59
C PRO A 92 17.78 -0.59 -2.62
N ARG A 93 17.43 0.68 -2.76
CA ARG A 93 18.34 1.83 -2.74
C ARG A 93 17.62 3.11 -2.36
N VAL A 94 18.31 4.00 -1.66
CA VAL A 94 17.75 5.25 -1.08
C VAL A 94 17.11 6.16 -2.15
N ALA A 95 17.71 6.26 -3.34
CA ALA A 95 17.22 7.10 -4.41
C ALA A 95 16.13 6.46 -5.30
N ALA A 96 15.62 5.27 -4.93
CA ALA A 96 14.54 4.64 -5.66
C ALA A 96 13.21 5.38 -5.46
N PRO A 97 12.28 5.30 -6.45
CA PRO A 97 10.96 5.89 -6.29
C PRO A 97 10.23 5.31 -5.08
N ARG A 98 9.62 6.19 -4.26
CA ARG A 98 8.64 5.78 -3.26
C ARG A 98 7.39 5.28 -3.98
N VAL A 99 6.91 4.09 -3.59
CA VAL A 99 5.70 3.49 -4.16
C VAL A 99 4.57 3.42 -3.13
N SER A 100 4.92 3.35 -1.84
CA SER A 100 3.99 3.38 -0.71
C SER A 100 4.73 3.75 0.57
N GLU A 101 4.08 3.64 1.71
CA GLU A 101 4.68 3.68 3.04
C GLU A 101 3.94 2.77 3.99
N VAL A 102 4.62 2.37 5.07
CA VAL A 102 4.05 1.61 6.19
C VAL A 102 4.24 2.39 7.47
N LEU A 103 3.29 2.24 8.39
CA LEU A 103 3.19 3.07 9.58
C LEU A 103 3.66 2.29 10.82
N HIS A 104 4.06 3.01 11.85
CA HIS A 104 4.40 2.43 13.15
C HIS A 104 3.42 1.34 13.57
N GLY A 105 3.94 0.20 14.00
CA GLY A 105 3.20 -0.93 14.49
C GLY A 105 2.51 -1.77 13.41
N GLU A 106 2.62 -1.46 12.11
CA GLU A 106 2.18 -2.37 11.05
C GLU A 106 3.11 -3.58 10.99
N VAL A 107 2.52 -4.76 10.82
CA VAL A 107 3.21 -6.04 10.65
C VAL A 107 3.38 -6.33 9.17
N LEU A 108 4.55 -6.80 8.78
CA LEU A 108 4.94 -7.08 7.40
C LEU A 108 5.43 -8.51 7.28
N ASP A 109 5.07 -9.20 6.19
CA ASP A 109 5.72 -10.46 5.82
C ASP A 109 7.07 -10.14 5.15
N VAL A 110 8.15 -10.74 5.61
CA VAL A 110 9.46 -10.61 4.97
C VAL A 110 9.62 -11.70 3.92
N LEU A 111 9.85 -11.31 2.68
CA LEU A 111 9.98 -12.22 1.54
C LEU A 111 11.43 -12.58 1.25
N GLU A 112 12.33 -11.60 1.28
CA GLU A 112 13.78 -11.77 1.12
C GLU A 112 14.55 -10.61 1.75
N GLY A 113 15.85 -10.80 2.00
CA GLY A 113 16.79 -9.78 2.44
C GLY A 113 17.90 -9.57 1.41
N ARG A 114 18.35 -8.32 1.26
CA ARG A 114 19.47 -7.96 0.40
C ARG A 114 20.24 -6.80 1.05
N ASP A 115 21.42 -7.07 1.58
CA ASP A 115 22.19 -6.14 2.40
C ASP A 115 21.32 -5.56 3.55
N ASP A 116 21.21 -4.23 3.65
CA ASP A 116 20.38 -3.54 4.63
C ASP A 116 18.91 -3.35 4.17
N TRP A 117 18.44 -4.11 3.19
CA TRP A 117 17.10 -3.98 2.62
C TRP A 117 16.30 -5.28 2.75
N LEU A 118 15.03 -5.13 3.07
CA LEU A 118 14.05 -6.21 3.06
C LEU A 118 13.02 -5.97 1.97
N ARG A 119 12.75 -7.00 1.17
CA ARG A 119 11.53 -7.03 0.36
C ARG A 119 10.42 -7.56 1.23
N VAL A 120 9.37 -6.77 1.38
CA VAL A 120 8.27 -7.09 2.28
C VAL A 120 6.94 -7.06 1.56
N ARG A 121 5.96 -7.79 2.12
CA ARG A 121 4.55 -7.64 1.79
C ARG A 121 3.88 -6.88 2.91
N ALA A 122 3.30 -5.72 2.58
CA ALA A 122 2.52 -4.89 3.48
C ALA A 122 1.14 -5.51 3.77
N PRO A 123 0.39 -5.03 4.80
CA PRO A 123 -0.92 -5.57 5.17
C PRO A 123 -2.00 -5.49 4.08
N ASP A 124 -1.83 -4.62 3.09
CA ASP A 124 -2.68 -4.49 1.90
C ASP A 124 -2.27 -5.40 0.74
N GLY A 125 -1.24 -6.23 0.94
CA GLY A 125 -0.67 -7.13 -0.05
C GLY A 125 0.43 -6.52 -0.93
N TYR A 126 0.67 -5.21 -0.83
CA TYR A 126 1.67 -4.51 -1.64
C TYR A 126 3.09 -4.98 -1.32
N ILE A 127 3.86 -5.33 -2.36
CA ILE A 127 5.23 -5.80 -2.23
C ILE A 127 6.19 -4.70 -2.66
N ALA A 128 7.13 -4.36 -1.78
CA ALA A 128 8.17 -3.36 -2.07
C ALA A 128 9.37 -3.54 -1.11
N TRP A 129 10.36 -2.67 -1.25
CA TRP A 129 11.58 -2.67 -0.45
C TRP A 129 11.54 -1.63 0.65
N LEU A 130 12.04 -1.99 1.83
CA LEU A 130 12.31 -1.04 2.90
C LEU A 130 13.68 -1.31 3.54
N ASN A 131 14.27 -0.30 4.15
CA ASN A 131 15.54 -0.45 4.87
C ASN A 131 15.29 -1.02 6.27
N VAL A 132 16.17 -1.92 6.73
CA VAL A 132 16.08 -2.60 8.04
C VAL A 132 16.04 -1.63 9.23
N GLY A 133 16.60 -0.43 9.11
CA GLY A 133 16.61 0.59 10.16
C GLY A 133 15.22 1.10 10.58
N TYR A 134 14.16 0.79 9.83
CA TYR A 134 12.78 1.21 10.14
C TYR A 134 11.98 0.16 10.91
N VAL A 135 12.50 -1.06 11.07
CA VAL A 135 11.73 -2.20 11.58
C VAL A 135 12.51 -3.00 12.61
N ALA A 136 11.79 -3.73 13.44
CA ALA A 136 12.32 -4.90 14.15
C ALA A 136 11.87 -6.15 13.40
N THR A 137 12.74 -7.16 13.27
CA THR A 137 12.46 -8.44 12.63
C THR A 137 12.40 -9.56 13.65
N GLY A 138 11.57 -10.56 13.41
CA GLY A 138 11.40 -11.68 14.31
C GLY A 138 10.55 -12.80 13.73
N PRO A 139 10.25 -13.82 14.53
CA PRO A 139 9.38 -14.91 14.14
C PRO A 139 7.92 -14.45 14.02
N THR A 140 7.11 -15.23 13.31
CA THR A 140 5.71 -14.88 12.99
C THR A 140 4.86 -14.72 14.26
N ASP A 141 4.98 -15.62 15.22
CA ASP A 141 4.24 -15.59 16.48
C ASP A 141 4.50 -14.31 17.29
N TRP A 142 5.75 -13.82 17.33
CA TRP A 142 6.09 -12.54 17.96
C TRP A 142 5.36 -11.37 17.29
N ALA A 143 5.30 -11.35 15.98
CA ALA A 143 4.62 -10.30 15.23
C ALA A 143 3.09 -10.38 15.38
N GLU A 144 2.53 -11.59 15.44
CA GLU A 144 1.12 -11.86 15.72
C GLU A 144 0.73 -11.39 17.13
N ASP A 145 1.51 -11.71 18.15
CA ASP A 145 1.32 -11.21 19.52
C ASP A 145 1.29 -9.69 19.59
N TRP A 146 2.15 -9.03 18.82
CA TRP A 146 2.10 -7.57 18.70
C TRP A 146 0.82 -7.11 18.02
N ALA A 147 0.44 -7.69 16.89
CA ALA A 147 -0.77 -7.32 16.15
C ALA A 147 -2.05 -7.46 16.98
N GLU A 148 -2.14 -8.51 17.82
CA GLU A 148 -3.25 -8.74 18.74
C GLU A 148 -3.36 -7.66 19.84
N ARG A 149 -2.21 -7.17 20.32
CA ARG A 149 -2.17 -6.12 21.37
C ARG A 149 -2.32 -4.72 20.81
N ALA A 150 -1.82 -4.46 19.60
CA ALA A 150 -1.78 -3.14 18.97
C ALA A 150 -3.10 -2.78 18.27
N THR A 151 -4.18 -2.73 19.05
CA THR A 151 -5.56 -2.49 18.57
C THR A 151 -6.01 -1.03 18.69
N ALA A 152 -5.11 -0.13 19.02
CA ALA A 152 -5.38 1.32 19.02
C ALA A 152 -4.64 2.03 17.89
N ARG A 153 -5.16 3.18 17.50
CA ARG A 153 -4.61 4.02 16.45
C ARG A 153 -4.24 5.40 16.98
N SER A 154 -3.11 5.90 16.55
CA SER A 154 -2.76 7.31 16.66
C SER A 154 -3.67 8.15 15.76
N LEU A 155 -4.09 9.29 16.25
CA LEU A 155 -4.66 10.40 15.50
C LEU A 155 -3.70 11.60 15.69
N SER A 156 -2.60 11.59 14.95
CA SER A 156 -1.51 12.58 15.04
C SER A 156 -1.02 12.76 16.49
N ALA A 157 -0.67 11.63 17.16
CA ALA A 157 -0.35 11.65 18.59
C ALA A 157 1.13 11.86 18.85
N ASP A 158 1.44 12.67 19.87
CA ASP A 158 2.76 12.73 20.49
C ASP A 158 2.74 11.90 21.77
N ILE A 159 3.63 10.93 21.84
CA ILE A 159 3.80 10.05 23.00
C ILE A 159 5.08 10.46 23.75
N LEU A 160 4.93 10.80 25.02
CA LEU A 160 6.06 11.10 25.88
C LEU A 160 6.50 9.81 26.57
N THR A 161 7.65 9.29 26.17
CA THR A 161 8.31 8.12 26.74
C THR A 161 9.47 8.54 27.64
N THR A 162 10.13 7.59 28.31
CA THR A 162 11.38 7.84 29.09
C THR A 162 12.53 8.35 28.22
N ASP A 163 12.55 7.94 26.94
CA ASP A 163 13.62 8.30 26.00
C ASP A 163 13.31 9.58 25.20
N GLY A 164 12.17 10.22 25.49
CA GLY A 164 11.76 11.46 24.87
C GLY A 164 10.42 11.39 24.13
N ARG A 165 10.19 12.40 23.31
CA ARG A 165 8.93 12.56 22.57
C ARG A 165 8.96 11.77 21.25
N ARG A 166 7.93 10.94 21.05
CA ARG A 166 7.72 10.15 19.84
C ARG A 166 6.46 10.64 19.13
N ARG A 167 6.62 11.25 17.98
CA ARG A 167 5.48 11.69 17.16
C ARG A 167 5.04 10.56 16.22
N LEU A 168 3.74 10.23 16.26
CA LEU A 168 3.14 9.19 15.44
C LEU A 168 2.07 9.78 14.51
N PRO A 169 2.07 9.43 13.23
CA PRO A 169 1.06 9.89 12.30
C PRO A 169 -0.30 9.24 12.57
N THR A 170 -1.34 9.82 11.98
CA THR A 170 -2.69 9.25 11.94
C THR A 170 -2.65 7.87 11.29
N GLY A 171 -3.24 6.88 11.98
CA GLY A 171 -3.27 5.49 11.52
C GLY A 171 -2.19 4.58 12.10
N ALA A 172 -1.10 5.12 12.69
CA ALA A 172 -0.08 4.32 13.37
C ALA A 172 -0.69 3.44 14.47
N ARG A 173 -0.24 2.19 14.56
CA ARG A 173 -0.77 1.18 15.49
C ARG A 173 0.02 1.17 16.79
N VAL A 174 -0.68 1.10 17.90
CA VAL A 174 -0.11 1.02 19.24
C VAL A 174 -0.95 0.12 20.14
N ALA A 175 -0.33 -0.44 21.18
CA ALA A 175 -1.08 -1.08 22.25
C ALA A 175 -1.49 -0.03 23.29
N LEU A 176 -2.74 -0.08 23.75
CA LEU A 176 -3.28 0.85 24.77
C LEU A 176 -3.83 0.07 25.96
N ARG A 177 -3.17 0.20 27.12
CA ARG A 177 -3.60 -0.44 28.38
C ARG A 177 -3.65 0.56 29.49
N ARG A 178 -4.81 0.74 30.10
CA ARG A 178 -5.05 1.63 31.27
C ARG A 178 -4.48 3.06 31.07
N GLY A 179 -4.62 3.63 29.86
CA GLY A 179 -4.12 4.96 29.53
C GLY A 179 -2.63 5.03 29.16
N VAL A 180 -1.89 3.94 29.26
CA VAL A 180 -0.49 3.85 28.85
C VAL A 180 -0.42 3.32 27.42
N VAL A 181 0.32 4.01 26.57
CA VAL A 181 0.65 3.62 25.18
C VAL A 181 1.94 2.81 25.19
N GLU A 182 1.90 1.62 24.58
CA GLU A 182 3.07 0.82 24.28
C GLU A 182 3.35 0.86 22.77
N LEU A 183 4.57 1.20 22.41
CA LEU A 183 5.09 1.30 21.05
C LEU A 183 5.65 -0.05 20.56
N ALA A 184 5.83 -0.19 19.26
CA ALA A 184 6.33 -1.43 18.65
C ALA A 184 7.78 -1.77 19.02
N ASP A 185 8.56 -0.79 19.48
CA ASP A 185 9.92 -0.99 20.00
C ASP A 185 9.94 -1.29 21.52
N GLY A 186 8.78 -1.50 22.14
CA GLY A 186 8.62 -1.80 23.56
C GLY A 186 8.62 -0.59 24.47
N GLN A 187 8.89 0.61 23.97
CA GLN A 187 8.80 1.83 24.78
C GLN A 187 7.35 2.08 25.23
N ARG A 188 7.19 2.68 26.41
CA ARG A 188 5.89 3.01 26.98
C ARG A 188 5.83 4.48 27.33
N GLY A 189 4.64 5.08 27.18
CA GLY A 189 4.47 6.49 27.47
C GLY A 189 3.02 6.92 27.57
N ALA A 190 2.83 8.22 27.83
CA ALA A 190 1.54 8.87 27.88
C ALA A 190 1.33 9.75 26.65
N VAL A 191 0.08 9.94 26.24
CA VAL A 191 -0.27 10.88 25.17
C VAL A 191 -0.06 12.31 25.67
N ALA A 192 0.83 13.06 25.03
CA ALA A 192 1.13 14.46 25.35
C ALA A 192 0.38 15.45 24.47
N ALA A 193 0.08 15.05 23.20
CA ALA A 193 -0.71 15.82 22.26
C ALA A 193 -1.39 14.89 21.26
N GLY A 194 -2.40 15.37 20.52
CA GLY A 194 -3.22 14.54 19.64
C GLY A 194 -4.05 13.53 20.45
N SER A 195 -4.32 12.37 19.88
CA SER A 195 -5.03 11.32 20.61
C SER A 195 -4.66 9.91 20.14
N VAL A 196 -4.86 8.93 21.02
CA VAL A 196 -4.79 7.50 20.73
C VAL A 196 -6.15 6.90 21.08
N ARG A 197 -6.77 6.20 20.14
CA ARG A 197 -8.09 5.63 20.30
C ARG A 197 -8.15 4.18 19.84
N ARG A 198 -9.01 3.38 20.46
CA ARG A 198 -9.21 1.99 20.04
C ARG A 198 -9.88 1.94 18.67
N GLU A 199 -9.45 1.00 17.83
CA GLU A 199 -10.03 0.82 16.48
C GLU A 199 -11.55 0.65 16.52
N GLN A 200 -12.08 -0.05 17.52
CA GLN A 200 -13.52 -0.25 17.66
C GLN A 200 -14.26 1.07 17.87
N GLU A 201 -13.72 1.98 18.69
CA GLU A 201 -14.30 3.31 18.92
C GLU A 201 -14.28 4.14 17.63
N LEU A 202 -13.17 4.12 16.92
CA LEU A 202 -13.03 4.82 15.62
C LEU A 202 -14.01 4.28 14.57
N ARG A 203 -14.21 2.96 14.53
CA ARG A 203 -15.19 2.34 13.62
C ARG A 203 -16.63 2.76 13.94
N VAL A 204 -16.98 2.87 15.22
CA VAL A 204 -18.30 3.36 15.63
C VAL A 204 -18.48 4.82 15.18
N GLU A 205 -17.53 5.69 15.47
CA GLU A 205 -17.56 7.10 15.05
C GLU A 205 -17.62 7.23 13.51
N ALA A 206 -16.81 6.46 12.78
CA ALA A 206 -16.76 6.50 11.33
C ALA A 206 -18.09 6.11 10.66
N ARG A 207 -18.97 5.37 11.32
CA ARG A 207 -20.30 5.01 10.77
C ARG A 207 -21.27 6.19 10.74
N HIS A 208 -21.06 7.20 11.58
CA HIS A 208 -21.93 8.36 11.70
C HIS A 208 -21.55 9.53 10.77
N LEU A 209 -20.40 9.48 10.12
CA LEU A 209 -19.91 10.51 9.20
C LEU A 209 -19.78 9.95 7.79
N ALA A 210 -20.06 10.72 6.76
CA ALA A 210 -19.77 10.31 5.39
C ALA A 210 -18.25 10.19 5.18
N LEU A 211 -17.81 9.30 4.25
CA LEU A 211 -16.37 9.11 3.98
C LEU A 211 -15.65 10.42 3.60
N PRO A 212 -16.22 11.31 2.75
CA PRO A 212 -15.58 12.61 2.48
C PRO A 212 -15.48 13.53 3.71
N GLU A 213 -16.39 13.43 4.67
CA GLU A 213 -16.30 14.17 5.93
C GLU A 213 -15.17 13.65 6.81
N LEU A 214 -14.99 12.32 6.87
CA LEU A 214 -13.84 11.71 7.55
C LEU A 214 -12.51 12.11 6.91
N ALA A 215 -12.45 12.14 5.56
CA ALA A 215 -11.29 12.60 4.82
C ALA A 215 -10.91 14.03 5.21
N GLN A 216 -11.88 14.93 5.26
CA GLN A 216 -11.66 16.32 5.69
C GLN A 216 -11.29 16.41 7.17
N LYS A 217 -11.97 15.66 8.04
CA LYS A 217 -11.73 15.69 9.50
C LYS A 217 -10.30 15.33 9.88
N TRP A 218 -9.69 14.34 9.21
CA TRP A 218 -8.39 13.82 9.62
C TRP A 218 -7.24 14.21 8.70
N TYR A 219 -7.52 14.63 7.46
CA TYR A 219 -6.48 14.87 6.45
C TYR A 219 -6.58 16.24 5.76
N ALA A 220 -7.54 17.13 6.14
CA ALA A 220 -7.61 18.46 5.53
C ALA A 220 -6.27 19.19 5.65
N GLY A 221 -5.79 19.73 4.53
CA GLY A 221 -4.52 20.45 4.46
C GLY A 221 -3.27 19.57 4.45
N ALA A 222 -3.40 18.23 4.50
CA ALA A 222 -2.26 17.34 4.28
C ALA A 222 -1.69 17.58 2.88
N PRO A 223 -0.35 17.73 2.74
CA PRO A 223 0.26 17.97 1.43
C PRO A 223 0.17 16.73 0.54
N TYR A 224 0.13 16.95 -0.78
CA TYR A 224 0.25 15.84 -1.72
C TYR A 224 1.65 15.23 -1.65
N LEU A 225 1.70 13.91 -1.46
CA LEU A 225 2.95 13.16 -1.50
C LEU A 225 2.69 11.83 -2.22
N TRP A 226 3.35 11.61 -3.35
CA TRP A 226 3.27 10.33 -4.05
C TRP A 226 3.71 9.17 -3.14
N GLY A 227 2.90 8.13 -3.06
CA GLY A 227 3.13 6.99 -2.17
C GLY A 227 2.78 7.24 -0.70
N GLY A 228 2.37 8.45 -0.32
CA GLY A 228 2.03 8.82 1.05
C GLY A 228 0.69 8.27 1.54
N ARG A 229 0.57 8.06 2.87
CA ARG A 229 -0.63 7.49 3.54
C ARG A 229 -1.04 8.24 4.79
N THR A 230 -0.42 9.39 5.10
CA THR A 230 -0.62 10.10 6.37
C THR A 230 -0.88 11.60 6.16
N GLU A 231 -1.27 12.30 7.23
CA GLU A 231 -1.39 13.77 7.22
C GLU A 231 -0.04 14.49 6.99
N TRP A 232 1.09 13.79 7.08
CA TRP A 232 2.40 14.35 6.75
C TRP A 232 2.66 14.42 5.24
N GLY A 233 1.85 13.69 4.49
CA GLY A 233 1.80 13.65 3.04
C GLY A 233 0.98 12.44 2.58
N ILE A 234 0.08 12.66 1.63
CA ILE A 234 -0.85 11.63 1.18
C ILE A 234 -1.19 11.81 -0.30
N ASP A 235 -1.25 10.71 -1.05
CA ASP A 235 -1.78 10.72 -2.42
C ASP A 235 -3.28 10.38 -2.46
N CYS A 236 -3.86 10.39 -3.66
CA CYS A 236 -5.29 10.19 -3.85
C CYS A 236 -5.77 8.81 -3.38
N SER A 237 -5.10 7.74 -3.77
CA SER A 237 -5.45 6.37 -3.39
C SER A 237 -5.10 6.06 -1.93
N GLY A 238 -4.03 6.65 -1.40
CA GLY A 238 -3.68 6.59 0.02
C GLY A 238 -4.73 7.23 0.92
N LEU A 239 -5.29 8.38 0.52
CA LEU A 239 -6.41 9.02 1.23
C LEU A 239 -7.64 8.12 1.25
N VAL A 240 -8.00 7.57 0.10
CA VAL A 240 -9.16 6.67 -0.01
C VAL A 240 -8.94 5.41 0.83
N GLN A 241 -7.77 4.78 0.74
CA GLN A 241 -7.43 3.59 1.51
C GLN A 241 -7.48 3.86 3.03
N ALA A 242 -6.88 4.96 3.49
CA ALA A 242 -6.84 5.32 4.90
C ALA A 242 -8.24 5.58 5.47
N VAL A 243 -9.05 6.35 4.77
CA VAL A 243 -10.41 6.71 5.20
C VAL A 243 -11.35 5.50 5.17
N CYS A 244 -11.35 4.72 4.09
CA CYS A 244 -12.16 3.49 3.99
C CYS A 244 -11.76 2.47 5.06
N GLY A 245 -10.47 2.36 5.38
CA GLY A 245 -9.93 1.48 6.41
C GLY A 245 -10.51 1.75 7.80
N THR A 246 -10.92 2.99 8.11
CA THR A 246 -11.56 3.32 9.40
C THR A 246 -12.92 2.67 9.56
N ARG A 247 -13.61 2.36 8.47
CA ARG A 247 -14.86 1.57 8.47
C ARG A 247 -14.63 0.07 8.33
N GLY A 248 -13.38 -0.37 8.22
CA GLY A 248 -13.01 -1.76 7.98
C GLY A 248 -13.11 -2.18 6.52
N ILE A 249 -13.31 -1.24 5.60
CA ILE A 249 -13.27 -1.48 4.15
C ILE A 249 -11.80 -1.57 3.73
N LYS A 250 -11.37 -2.76 3.34
CA LYS A 250 -9.99 -2.99 2.88
C LYS A 250 -9.90 -2.72 1.38
N LEU A 251 -9.06 -1.78 1.00
CA LEU A 251 -8.78 -1.44 -0.39
C LEU A 251 -7.30 -1.68 -0.72
N PRO A 252 -6.98 -2.06 -1.95
CA PRO A 252 -5.59 -2.11 -2.41
C PRO A 252 -5.00 -0.70 -2.46
N ARG A 253 -3.66 -0.65 -2.61
CA ARG A 253 -2.91 0.61 -2.53
C ARG A 253 -3.16 1.52 -3.71
N ASP A 254 -3.18 0.99 -4.92
CA ASP A 254 -3.17 1.82 -6.13
C ASP A 254 -4.56 2.03 -6.71
N THR A 255 -4.74 3.18 -7.37
CA THR A 255 -6.02 3.64 -7.91
C THR A 255 -6.62 2.66 -8.93
N ASP A 256 -5.81 2.10 -9.82
CA ASP A 256 -6.25 1.14 -10.83
C ASP A 256 -6.74 -0.18 -10.20
N GLN A 257 -6.09 -0.62 -9.12
CA GLN A 257 -6.53 -1.79 -8.35
C GLN A 257 -7.83 -1.50 -7.58
N GLN A 258 -7.98 -0.29 -7.01
CA GLN A 258 -9.21 0.16 -6.34
C GLN A 258 -10.38 0.22 -7.33
N PHE A 259 -10.13 0.67 -8.57
CA PHE A 259 -11.13 0.73 -9.63
C PHE A 259 -11.73 -0.64 -9.97
N GLY A 260 -10.96 -1.70 -9.82
CA GLY A 260 -11.39 -3.09 -10.02
C GLY A 260 -12.32 -3.63 -8.92
N GLN A 261 -12.61 -2.85 -7.86
CA GLN A 261 -13.37 -3.31 -6.70
C GLN A 261 -14.65 -2.51 -6.48
N GLY A 262 -15.51 -3.02 -5.58
CA GLY A 262 -16.77 -2.37 -5.23
C GLY A 262 -17.88 -2.57 -6.27
N LYS A 263 -19.06 -2.03 -5.94
CA LYS A 263 -20.21 -2.05 -6.85
C LYS A 263 -20.08 -0.93 -7.88
N GLU A 264 -20.20 -1.27 -9.15
CA GLU A 264 -20.23 -0.29 -10.23
C GLU A 264 -21.51 0.54 -10.16
N ILE A 265 -21.35 1.85 -10.29
CA ILE A 265 -22.44 2.82 -10.42
C ILE A 265 -22.30 3.45 -11.81
N ALA A 266 -23.42 3.55 -12.52
CA ALA A 266 -23.42 4.15 -13.84
C ALA A 266 -22.91 5.60 -13.76
N PRO A 267 -21.90 5.98 -14.56
CA PRO A 267 -21.43 7.35 -14.58
C PRO A 267 -22.52 8.27 -15.13
N ALA A 268 -22.72 9.40 -14.45
CA ALA A 268 -23.66 10.44 -14.88
C ALA A 268 -22.93 11.78 -14.98
N SER A 269 -23.17 12.51 -16.07
CA SER A 269 -22.50 13.78 -16.35
C SER A 269 -22.86 14.90 -15.37
N ASP A 270 -23.97 14.75 -14.67
CA ASP A 270 -24.49 15.68 -13.65
C ASP A 270 -24.37 15.13 -12.22
N GLY A 271 -23.84 13.90 -12.06
CA GLY A 271 -23.75 13.22 -10.77
C GLY A 271 -25.05 12.60 -10.27
N ALA A 272 -26.07 12.46 -11.13
CA ALA A 272 -27.32 11.82 -10.77
C ALA A 272 -27.07 10.37 -10.32
N GLY A 273 -27.67 9.98 -9.18
CA GLY A 273 -27.51 8.63 -8.61
C GLY A 273 -26.23 8.41 -7.81
N PHE A 274 -25.31 9.39 -7.70
CA PHE A 274 -24.17 9.31 -6.83
C PHE A 274 -24.56 9.58 -5.37
N GLU A 275 -23.99 8.82 -4.46
CA GLU A 275 -24.17 8.99 -3.01
C GLU A 275 -22.86 9.46 -2.36
N ALA A 276 -22.97 10.23 -1.29
CA ALA A 276 -21.78 10.67 -0.54
C ALA A 276 -20.94 9.48 -0.08
N GLY A 277 -19.66 9.47 -0.49
CA GLY A 277 -18.74 8.37 -0.27
C GLY A 277 -18.50 7.46 -1.48
N ASP A 278 -19.25 7.63 -2.58
CA ASP A 278 -18.89 6.99 -3.85
C ASP A 278 -17.50 7.43 -4.28
N LEU A 279 -16.74 6.52 -4.87
CA LEU A 279 -15.42 6.78 -5.41
C LEU A 279 -15.52 7.05 -6.91
N LEU A 280 -15.07 8.22 -7.32
CA LEU A 280 -14.97 8.65 -8.72
C LEU A 280 -13.55 8.40 -9.21
N PHE A 281 -13.42 7.70 -10.34
CA PHE A 281 -12.14 7.34 -10.92
C PHE A 281 -11.91 8.07 -12.24
N PHE A 282 -10.69 8.56 -12.40
CA PHE A 282 -10.29 9.40 -13.52
C PHE A 282 -9.05 8.82 -14.21
N THR A 283 -8.97 9.06 -15.54
CA THR A 283 -7.83 8.58 -16.33
C THR A 283 -6.89 9.71 -16.73
N GLU A 284 -5.63 9.35 -16.84
CA GLU A 284 -4.64 10.13 -17.55
C GLU A 284 -3.92 9.22 -18.54
N ARG A 285 -3.82 9.66 -19.82
CA ARG A 285 -3.17 8.88 -20.90
C ARG A 285 -3.69 7.43 -21.00
N GLY A 286 -5.01 7.24 -20.81
CA GLY A 286 -5.66 5.94 -20.92
C GLY A 286 -5.46 4.99 -19.72
N ARG A 287 -4.87 5.47 -18.61
CA ARG A 287 -4.73 4.69 -17.37
C ARG A 287 -5.50 5.34 -16.24
N VAL A 288 -6.15 4.53 -15.41
CA VAL A 288 -6.79 5.02 -14.17
C VAL A 288 -5.68 5.48 -13.22
N SER A 289 -5.62 6.77 -12.94
CA SER A 289 -4.51 7.40 -12.22
C SER A 289 -4.94 8.30 -11.07
N HIS A 290 -6.25 8.62 -10.95
CA HIS A 290 -6.75 9.46 -9.89
C HIS A 290 -8.08 8.98 -9.36
N VAL A 291 -8.33 9.22 -8.06
CA VAL A 291 -9.56 8.88 -7.36
C VAL A 291 -9.99 10.00 -6.41
N ALA A 292 -11.28 10.22 -6.29
CA ALA A 292 -11.88 11.19 -5.38
C ALA A 292 -13.13 10.61 -4.71
N PHE A 293 -13.43 11.06 -3.50
CA PHE A 293 -14.73 10.86 -2.87
C PHE A 293 -15.76 11.82 -3.43
N TRP A 294 -16.94 11.35 -3.81
CA TRP A 294 -18.10 12.19 -4.02
C TRP A 294 -18.64 12.69 -2.68
N ALA A 295 -18.82 14.00 -2.53
CA ALA A 295 -19.30 14.63 -1.31
C ALA A 295 -20.73 15.19 -1.42
N GLY A 296 -21.39 14.95 -2.57
CA GLY A 296 -22.73 15.48 -2.86
C GLY A 296 -22.70 16.87 -3.49
N ALA A 297 -23.79 17.24 -4.18
CA ALA A 297 -24.00 18.56 -4.79
C ALA A 297 -22.81 19.02 -5.68
N GLY A 298 -22.29 18.12 -6.51
CA GLY A 298 -21.17 18.43 -7.42
C GLY A 298 -19.80 18.52 -6.75
N ARG A 299 -19.70 18.30 -5.44
CA ARG A 299 -18.43 18.41 -4.71
C ARG A 299 -17.73 17.08 -4.61
N ILE A 300 -16.39 17.14 -4.67
CA ILE A 300 -15.50 16.01 -4.45
C ILE A 300 -14.49 16.37 -3.35
N VAL A 301 -13.97 15.33 -2.67
CA VAL A 301 -12.84 15.43 -1.73
C VAL A 301 -11.75 14.49 -2.18
N HIS A 302 -10.55 15.00 -2.36
CA HIS A 302 -9.41 14.23 -2.85
C HIS A 302 -8.08 14.81 -2.38
N SER A 303 -7.01 14.05 -2.55
CA SER A 303 -5.65 14.56 -2.53
C SER A 303 -5.15 14.71 -3.96
N ALA A 304 -4.79 15.90 -4.39
CA ALA A 304 -4.34 16.19 -5.75
C ALA A 304 -3.11 17.07 -5.78
N LEU A 305 -2.15 16.73 -6.67
CA LEU A 305 -0.94 17.53 -6.86
C LEU A 305 -1.27 18.96 -7.32
N SER A 306 -2.24 19.10 -8.23
CA SER A 306 -2.71 20.39 -8.74
C SER A 306 -3.34 21.30 -7.68
N ARG A 307 -3.73 20.72 -6.54
CA ARG A 307 -4.27 21.40 -5.37
C ARG A 307 -3.21 21.61 -4.28
N GLY A 308 -2.09 20.92 -4.37
CA GLY A 308 -1.06 20.87 -3.35
C GLY A 308 -1.34 19.89 -2.20
N GLY A 309 -2.49 19.18 -2.20
CA GLY A 309 -2.84 18.24 -1.16
C GLY A 309 -4.33 17.93 -1.04
N VAL A 310 -4.77 17.61 0.20
CA VAL A 310 -6.15 17.20 0.49
C VAL A 310 -7.08 18.42 0.61
N GLY A 311 -8.20 18.34 -0.09
CA GLY A 311 -9.28 19.33 0.01
C GLY A 311 -10.48 19.01 -0.86
N GLY A 312 -11.45 19.93 -0.83
CA GLY A 312 -12.67 19.84 -1.63
C GLY A 312 -12.60 20.71 -2.88
N ASP A 313 -13.16 20.22 -3.98
CA ASP A 313 -13.35 20.95 -5.23
C ASP A 313 -14.78 20.74 -5.74
N HIS A 314 -15.24 21.63 -6.64
CA HIS A 314 -16.53 21.50 -7.32
C HIS A 314 -16.32 20.89 -8.71
N LEU A 315 -16.64 19.62 -8.91
CA LEU A 315 -16.37 18.88 -10.14
C LEU A 315 -17.03 19.50 -11.37
N PHE A 316 -18.21 20.12 -11.19
CA PHE A 316 -18.96 20.79 -12.26
C PHE A 316 -18.68 22.29 -12.36
N GLY A 317 -17.62 22.79 -11.69
CA GLY A 317 -17.17 24.16 -11.82
C GLY A 317 -16.51 24.44 -13.17
N ASP A 318 -16.41 25.73 -13.51
CA ASP A 318 -15.89 26.20 -14.79
C ASP A 318 -14.34 26.36 -14.80
N GLU A 319 -13.68 26.01 -13.71
CA GLU A 319 -12.22 26.01 -13.65
C GLU A 319 -11.62 25.02 -14.67
N PRO A 320 -10.63 25.42 -15.48
CA PRO A 320 -10.08 24.55 -16.53
C PRO A 320 -9.56 23.19 -16.01
N ARG A 321 -9.07 23.15 -14.76
CA ARG A 321 -8.63 21.89 -14.14
C ARG A 321 -9.80 20.96 -13.84
N MET A 322 -10.96 21.49 -13.42
CA MET A 322 -12.16 20.72 -13.12
C MET A 322 -12.85 20.23 -14.38
N MET A 323 -12.87 21.04 -15.43
CA MET A 323 -13.35 20.62 -16.75
C MET A 323 -12.56 19.41 -17.27
N ARG A 324 -11.22 19.47 -17.25
CA ARG A 324 -10.36 18.35 -17.65
C ARG A 324 -10.57 17.12 -16.76
N LEU A 325 -10.71 17.30 -15.44
CA LEU A 325 -10.95 16.20 -14.52
C LEU A 325 -12.29 15.51 -14.84
N ARG A 326 -13.36 16.29 -15.03
CA ARG A 326 -14.69 15.78 -15.39
C ARG A 326 -14.67 15.00 -16.71
N GLU A 327 -13.99 15.51 -17.72
CA GLU A 327 -13.84 14.84 -19.02
C GLU A 327 -13.09 13.51 -18.93
N SER A 328 -12.24 13.36 -17.91
CA SER A 328 -11.45 12.15 -17.67
C SER A 328 -12.13 11.11 -16.75
N LEU A 329 -13.37 11.38 -16.28
CA LEU A 329 -14.14 10.44 -15.45
C LEU A 329 -14.45 9.16 -16.24
N VAL A 330 -14.01 8.00 -15.73
CA VAL A 330 -14.18 6.71 -16.39
C VAL A 330 -15.05 5.73 -15.63
N GLY A 331 -15.36 6.02 -14.39
CA GLY A 331 -16.27 5.17 -13.63
C GLY A 331 -16.44 5.58 -12.19
N VAL A 332 -17.45 5.01 -11.57
CA VAL A 332 -17.81 5.26 -10.17
C VAL A 332 -17.98 3.91 -9.47
N ARG A 333 -17.48 3.82 -8.24
CA ARG A 333 -17.59 2.62 -7.41
C ARG A 333 -18.16 2.96 -6.04
N ARG A 334 -19.05 2.11 -5.53
CA ARG A 334 -19.67 2.21 -4.21
C ARG A 334 -19.22 1.07 -3.33
N PHE A 335 -18.80 1.42 -2.12
CA PHE A 335 -18.42 0.49 -1.06
C PHE A 335 -19.38 0.64 0.12
N ARG A 336 -19.88 -0.48 0.62
CA ARG A 336 -20.81 -0.51 1.77
C ARG A 336 -20.25 -1.35 2.91
#